data_5b568470f03f7906ea61a4751e4dc822
#
_entry.id   5b568470f03f7906ea61a4751e4dc822
#
_cell.length_a   1.000
_cell.length_b   1.000
_cell.length_c   1.000
_cell.angle_alpha   90.00
_cell.angle_beta   90.00
_cell.angle_gamma   90.00
#
_symmetry.space_group_name_H-M   'P 1'
#
loop_
_entity.id
_entity.type
_entity.pdbx_description
1 polymer ?
#
loop_
_entity_poly.entity_id
_entity_poly.type
_entity_poly.pdbx_seq_one_letter_code
_entity_poly.pdbx_strand_id
1 'polypeptide(L)'
;GLAPAELVDFILRMQDKPTVIQARPGFSAAVVEAADRVLTAETTEKYRSIAAQDKFEMLHRDACLGDEQADKTLIEFARQMRESQDAKTAAQAEFFLLERKAAEADDLPLEKIPDLLAELKAYLTGKDLTSRHLRIASHTVHAINRLEDLEKREEYFQEFGGLFAKSDSK
;
A
#
# COMPACT_ATOMS: atom_id res chain seq x y z
N GLY A 1 30.07 9.37 -2.78
CA GLY A 1 28.90 9.00 -1.99
C GLY A 1 28.97 7.53 -1.60
N LEU A 2 28.12 7.06 -0.69
CA LEU A 2 28.04 5.65 -0.31
C LEU A 2 27.65 4.79 -1.52
N ALA A 3 28.20 3.59 -1.61
CA ALA A 3 27.83 2.60 -2.62
C ALA A 3 26.40 2.05 -2.36
N PRO A 4 25.69 1.53 -3.39
CA PRO A 4 24.36 0.97 -3.22
C PRO A 4 24.25 -0.09 -2.12
N ALA A 5 25.24 -0.96 -1.97
CA ALA A 5 25.31 -1.97 -0.91
C ALA A 5 25.36 -1.34 0.49
N GLU A 6 26.13 -0.29 0.67
CA GLU A 6 26.24 0.41 1.96
C GLU A 6 24.94 1.16 2.32
N LEU A 7 24.24 1.68 1.30
CA LEU A 7 22.93 2.30 1.47
C LEU A 7 21.85 1.26 1.88
N VAL A 8 21.86 0.08 1.26
CA VAL A 8 20.97 -1.03 1.64
C VAL A 8 21.27 -1.51 3.05
N ASP A 9 22.55 -1.66 3.42
CA ASP A 9 22.92 -1.99 4.80
C ASP A 9 22.48 -0.92 5.81
N PHE A 10 22.52 0.35 5.42
CA PHE A 10 21.97 1.44 6.22
C PHE A 10 20.45 1.27 6.40
N ILE A 11 19.69 1.07 5.32
CA ILE A 11 18.24 0.87 5.32
C ILE A 11 17.88 -0.28 6.28
N LEU A 12 18.48 -1.45 6.10
CA LEU A 12 18.22 -2.62 6.94
C LEU A 12 18.51 -2.37 8.42
N ARG A 13 19.61 -1.69 8.75
CA ARG A 13 19.91 -1.29 10.13
C ARG A 13 18.91 -0.31 10.71
N MET A 14 18.29 0.51 9.86
CA MET A 14 17.24 1.45 10.31
C MET A 14 15.93 0.71 10.62
N GLN A 15 15.58 -0.34 9.86
CA GLN A 15 14.43 -1.19 10.18
C GLN A 15 14.52 -1.83 11.57
N ASP A 16 15.72 -2.25 11.98
CA ASP A 16 15.97 -2.88 13.27
C ASP A 16 15.96 -1.92 14.46
N LYS A 17 15.80 -0.60 14.22
CA LYS A 17 15.75 0.37 15.32
C LYS A 17 14.45 0.27 16.10
N PRO A 18 14.49 0.47 17.43
CA PRO A 18 13.29 0.56 18.25
C PRO A 18 12.31 1.61 17.72
N THR A 19 11.00 1.36 17.84
CA THR A 19 9.93 2.23 17.38
C THR A 19 10.09 3.69 17.84
N VAL A 20 10.59 3.89 19.06
CA VAL A 20 10.88 5.21 19.63
C VAL A 20 11.96 5.98 18.84
N ILE A 21 12.91 5.27 18.25
CA ILE A 21 13.93 5.85 17.38
C ILE A 21 13.35 6.12 16.00
N GLN A 22 12.55 5.19 15.49
CA GLN A 22 11.89 5.33 14.19
C GLN A 22 10.88 6.49 14.16
N ALA A 23 10.31 6.87 15.30
CA ALA A 23 9.38 7.99 15.44
C ALA A 23 10.07 9.38 15.50
N ARG A 24 11.40 9.42 15.48
CA ARG A 24 12.13 10.71 15.54
C ARG A 24 11.99 11.48 14.23
N PRO A 25 11.89 12.82 14.30
CA PRO A 25 11.90 13.67 13.11
C PRO A 25 13.10 13.37 12.21
N GLY A 26 12.86 13.28 10.90
CA GLY A 26 13.90 13.01 9.91
C GLY A 26 14.26 11.53 9.71
N PHE A 27 13.76 10.62 10.55
CA PHE A 27 14.04 9.19 10.40
C PHE A 27 13.55 8.65 9.05
N SER A 28 12.25 8.84 8.74
CA SER A 28 11.67 8.42 7.46
C SER A 28 12.36 9.08 6.27
N ALA A 29 12.60 10.38 6.36
CA ALA A 29 13.26 11.13 5.29
C ALA A 29 14.66 10.56 4.97
N ALA A 30 15.43 10.19 5.99
CA ALA A 30 16.75 9.59 5.78
C ALA A 30 16.68 8.22 5.10
N VAL A 31 15.69 7.40 5.45
CA VAL A 31 15.49 6.08 4.80
C VAL A 31 15.00 6.26 3.37
N VAL A 32 14.04 7.16 3.12
CA VAL A 32 13.52 7.47 1.79
C VAL A 32 14.64 8.00 0.88
N GLU A 33 15.48 8.93 1.37
CA GLU A 33 16.62 9.44 0.61
C GLU A 33 17.63 8.33 0.25
N ALA A 34 17.95 7.46 1.22
CA ALA A 34 18.82 6.33 0.95
C ALA A 34 18.24 5.38 -0.09
N ALA A 35 16.93 5.09 0.01
CA ALA A 35 16.22 4.26 -0.96
C ALA A 35 16.22 4.87 -2.37
N ASP A 36 15.96 6.18 -2.49
CA ASP A 36 15.99 6.89 -3.78
C ASP A 36 17.37 6.80 -4.46
N ARG A 37 18.43 6.90 -3.68
CA ARG A 37 19.80 6.75 -4.19
C ARG A 37 20.08 5.34 -4.67
N VAL A 38 19.55 4.30 -4.00
CA VAL A 38 19.68 2.90 -4.46
C VAL A 38 18.86 2.70 -5.75
N LEU A 39 17.65 3.21 -5.81
CA LEU A 39 16.74 3.05 -6.95
C LEU A 39 17.25 3.73 -8.23
N THR A 40 17.99 4.83 -8.09
CA THR A 40 18.58 5.57 -9.22
C THR A 40 19.97 5.09 -9.60
N ALA A 41 20.62 4.27 -8.77
CA ALA A 41 21.94 3.74 -9.04
C ALA A 41 21.89 2.51 -9.97
N GLU A 42 23.00 2.26 -10.65
CA GLU A 42 23.23 0.98 -11.30
C GLU A 42 23.53 -0.08 -10.22
N THR A 43 22.59 -1.01 -10.02
CA THR A 43 22.65 -1.99 -8.93
C THR A 43 21.81 -3.24 -9.23
N THR A 44 21.86 -4.22 -8.33
CA THR A 44 21.12 -5.48 -8.47
C THR A 44 19.63 -5.30 -8.20
N GLU A 45 18.79 -6.14 -8.82
CA GLU A 45 17.34 -6.17 -8.58
C GLU A 45 17.02 -6.41 -7.12
N LYS A 46 17.79 -7.26 -6.43
CA LYS A 46 17.64 -7.50 -4.99
C LYS A 46 17.73 -6.21 -4.17
N TYR A 47 18.71 -5.35 -4.47
CA TYR A 47 18.86 -4.09 -3.74
C TYR A 47 17.76 -3.10 -4.08
N ARG A 48 17.33 -3.05 -5.34
CA ARG A 48 16.17 -2.24 -5.76
C ARG A 48 14.89 -2.67 -5.06
N SER A 49 14.63 -3.98 -4.97
CA SER A 49 13.45 -4.51 -4.29
C SER A 49 13.44 -4.14 -2.80
N ILE A 50 14.57 -4.28 -2.09
CA ILE A 50 14.68 -3.85 -0.68
C ILE A 50 14.39 -2.35 -0.57
N ALA A 51 15.07 -1.52 -1.33
CA ALA A 51 14.92 -0.07 -1.29
C ALA A 51 13.47 0.36 -1.59
N ALA A 52 12.82 -0.25 -2.60
CA ALA A 52 11.44 0.05 -2.95
C ALA A 52 10.48 -0.29 -1.81
N GLN A 53 10.64 -1.46 -1.18
CA GLN A 53 9.79 -1.88 -0.07
C GLN A 53 9.90 -0.95 1.12
N ASP A 54 11.11 -0.56 1.50
CA ASP A 54 11.35 0.35 2.62
C ASP A 54 10.81 1.75 2.34
N LYS A 55 11.01 2.25 1.12
CA LYS A 55 10.43 3.53 0.71
C LYS A 55 8.90 3.51 0.82
N PHE A 56 8.25 2.43 0.36
CA PHE A 56 6.80 2.27 0.52
C PHE A 56 6.39 2.31 1.99
N GLU A 57 7.08 1.58 2.87
CA GLU A 57 6.76 1.52 4.29
C GLU A 57 6.91 2.88 4.98
N MET A 58 7.99 3.60 4.71
CA MET A 58 8.21 4.92 5.31
C MET A 58 7.18 5.94 4.85
N LEU A 59 6.93 6.03 3.54
CA LEU A 59 5.93 6.94 2.99
C LEU A 59 4.51 6.62 3.49
N HIS A 60 4.14 5.33 3.53
CA HIS A 60 2.84 4.91 4.04
C HIS A 60 2.67 5.24 5.53
N ARG A 61 3.70 5.01 6.34
CA ARG A 61 3.67 5.36 7.76
C ARG A 61 3.45 6.85 7.95
N ASP A 62 4.20 7.69 7.25
CA ASP A 62 4.11 9.14 7.40
C ASP A 62 2.76 9.66 6.87
N ALA A 63 2.24 9.11 5.77
CA ALA A 63 0.90 9.40 5.27
C ALA A 63 -0.19 9.03 6.31
N CYS A 64 -0.06 7.88 7.00
CA CYS A 64 -0.97 7.49 8.08
C CYS A 64 -0.90 8.42 9.30
N LEU A 65 0.20 9.13 9.50
CA LEU A 65 0.37 10.16 10.53
C LEU A 65 -0.13 11.54 10.09
N GLY A 66 -0.67 11.67 8.89
CA GLY A 66 -1.27 12.89 8.35
C GLY A 66 -0.32 13.74 7.49
N ASP A 67 0.83 13.21 7.08
CA ASP A 67 1.71 13.90 6.13
C ASP A 67 1.16 13.78 4.71
N GLU A 68 0.50 14.85 4.24
CA GLU A 68 -0.07 14.93 2.90
C GLU A 68 0.98 14.84 1.78
N GLN A 69 2.21 15.31 2.04
CA GLN A 69 3.28 15.22 1.04
C GLN A 69 3.78 13.78 0.91
N ALA A 70 3.89 13.06 2.02
CA ALA A 70 4.23 11.63 2.01
C ALA A 70 3.15 10.82 1.28
N ASP A 71 1.86 11.14 1.49
CA ASP A 71 0.74 10.49 0.78
C ASP A 71 0.83 10.71 -0.74
N LYS A 72 1.04 11.93 -1.20
CA LYS A 72 1.23 12.24 -2.62
C LYS A 72 2.43 11.49 -3.21
N THR A 73 3.56 11.53 -2.50
CA THR A 73 4.79 10.85 -2.94
C THR A 73 4.61 9.33 -2.99
N LEU A 74 3.88 8.74 -2.03
CA LEU A 74 3.53 7.32 -2.02
C LEU A 74 2.76 6.93 -3.28
N ILE A 75 1.74 7.69 -3.65
CA ILE A 75 0.91 7.41 -4.83
C ILE A 75 1.70 7.56 -6.14
N GLU A 76 2.53 8.61 -6.25
CA GLU A 76 3.40 8.79 -7.41
C GLU A 76 4.41 7.66 -7.54
N PHE A 77 5.02 7.26 -6.44
CA PHE A 77 5.96 6.15 -6.41
C PHE A 77 5.27 4.82 -6.74
N ALA A 78 4.07 4.57 -6.23
CA ALA A 78 3.29 3.39 -6.55
C ALA A 78 2.95 3.32 -8.05
N ARG A 79 2.59 4.44 -8.68
CA ARG A 79 2.35 4.49 -10.14
C ARG A 79 3.61 4.11 -10.94
N GLN A 80 4.78 4.57 -10.50
CA GLN A 80 6.06 4.22 -11.15
C GLN A 80 6.41 2.74 -10.98
N MET A 81 6.17 2.18 -9.79
CA MET A 81 6.57 0.80 -9.44
C MET A 81 5.56 -0.26 -9.88
N ARG A 82 4.37 0.13 -10.35
CA ARG A 82 3.33 -0.81 -10.82
C ARG A 82 3.82 -1.74 -11.93
N GLU A 83 4.71 -1.25 -12.79
CA GLU A 83 5.29 -2.01 -13.91
C GLU A 83 6.68 -2.56 -13.59
N SER A 84 7.04 -2.63 -12.31
CA SER A 84 8.31 -3.23 -11.89
C SER A 84 8.40 -4.69 -12.31
N GLN A 85 9.59 -5.11 -12.77
CA GLN A 85 9.87 -6.52 -13.06
C GLN A 85 9.90 -7.37 -11.78
N ASP A 86 10.20 -6.78 -10.62
CA ASP A 86 10.05 -7.43 -9.33
C ASP A 86 8.58 -7.54 -8.95
N ALA A 87 8.05 -8.77 -9.00
CA ALA A 87 6.64 -9.06 -8.75
C ALA A 87 6.18 -8.61 -7.34
N LYS A 88 7.08 -8.61 -6.35
CA LYS A 88 6.76 -8.18 -4.99
C LYS A 88 6.57 -6.66 -4.93
N THR A 89 7.45 -5.91 -5.56
CA THR A 89 7.35 -4.45 -5.68
C THR A 89 6.10 -4.05 -6.46
N ALA A 90 5.82 -4.71 -7.60
CA ALA A 90 4.63 -4.44 -8.39
C ALA A 90 3.34 -4.74 -7.61
N ALA A 91 3.27 -5.85 -6.87
CA ALA A 91 2.12 -6.20 -6.04
C ALA A 91 1.91 -5.22 -4.89
N GLN A 92 2.98 -4.69 -4.30
CA GLN A 92 2.90 -3.68 -3.25
C GLN A 92 2.41 -2.34 -3.82
N ALA A 93 2.88 -1.96 -5.00
CA ALA A 93 2.40 -0.77 -5.70
C ALA A 93 0.90 -0.86 -6.04
N GLU A 94 0.46 -2.00 -6.56
CA GLU A 94 -0.96 -2.26 -6.83
C GLU A 94 -1.82 -2.13 -5.57
N PHE A 95 -1.34 -2.69 -4.45
CA PHE A 95 -2.02 -2.58 -3.15
C PHE A 95 -2.25 -1.13 -2.74
N PHE A 96 -1.22 -0.28 -2.77
CA PHE A 96 -1.35 1.12 -2.36
C PHE A 96 -2.24 1.94 -3.29
N LEU A 97 -2.16 1.69 -4.60
CA LEU A 97 -3.05 2.36 -5.56
C LEU A 97 -4.52 1.99 -5.34
N LEU A 98 -4.79 0.72 -5.06
CA LEU A 98 -6.13 0.24 -4.82
C LEU A 98 -6.68 0.70 -3.46
N GLU A 99 -5.85 0.68 -2.42
CA GLU A 99 -6.19 1.21 -1.10
C GLU A 99 -6.59 2.69 -1.20
N ARG A 100 -5.80 3.49 -1.94
CA ARG A 100 -6.10 4.90 -2.17
C ARG A 100 -7.41 5.09 -2.92
N LYS A 101 -7.63 4.34 -3.98
CA LYS A 101 -8.87 4.39 -4.75
C LYS A 101 -10.08 4.02 -3.89
N ALA A 102 -9.94 3.02 -3.02
CA ALA A 102 -10.98 2.64 -2.08
C ALA A 102 -11.25 3.72 -1.02
N ALA A 103 -10.19 4.40 -0.54
CA ALA A 103 -10.31 5.51 0.42
C ALA A 103 -11.04 6.73 -0.18
N GLU A 104 -10.95 6.94 -1.50
CA GLU A 104 -11.66 8.00 -2.22
C GLU A 104 -13.12 7.65 -2.56
N ALA A 105 -13.62 6.48 -2.11
CA ALA A 105 -14.96 6.02 -2.42
C ALA A 105 -16.05 7.03 -2.01
N ASP A 106 -15.84 7.80 -0.93
CA ASP A 106 -16.82 8.80 -0.45
C ASP A 106 -17.00 9.97 -1.43
N ASP A 107 -15.99 10.27 -2.22
CA ASP A 107 -15.99 11.35 -3.22
C ASP A 107 -16.43 10.87 -4.61
N LEU A 108 -16.57 9.54 -4.81
CA LEU A 108 -16.99 9.00 -6.10
C LEU A 108 -18.48 9.22 -6.34
N PRO A 109 -18.89 9.49 -7.61
CA PRO A 109 -20.30 9.41 -8.02
C PRO A 109 -20.88 8.02 -7.73
N LEU A 110 -22.16 7.96 -7.31
CA LEU A 110 -22.81 6.69 -6.91
C LEU A 110 -22.77 5.63 -8.02
N GLU A 111 -22.90 6.03 -9.27
CA GLU A 111 -22.83 5.15 -10.45
C GLU A 111 -21.47 4.50 -10.64
N LYS A 112 -20.41 5.00 -9.99
CA LYS A 112 -19.04 4.44 -10.04
C LYS A 112 -18.73 3.48 -8.91
N ILE A 113 -19.56 3.42 -7.89
CA ILE A 113 -19.35 2.51 -6.75
C ILE A 113 -19.34 1.02 -7.19
N PRO A 114 -20.26 0.55 -8.04
CA PRO A 114 -20.20 -0.84 -8.52
C PRO A 114 -18.90 -1.19 -9.26
N ASP A 115 -18.37 -0.27 -10.07
CA ASP A 115 -17.10 -0.48 -10.78
C ASP A 115 -15.94 -0.63 -9.78
N LEU A 116 -15.89 0.23 -8.75
CA LEU A 116 -14.90 0.14 -7.68
C LEU A 116 -15.02 -1.19 -6.93
N LEU A 117 -16.23 -1.61 -6.55
CA LEU A 117 -16.46 -2.85 -5.83
C LEU A 117 -16.05 -4.08 -6.68
N ALA A 118 -16.30 -4.06 -7.98
CA ALA A 118 -15.86 -5.12 -8.89
C ALA A 118 -14.33 -5.21 -8.95
N GLU A 119 -13.62 -4.07 -9.01
CA GLU A 119 -12.16 -4.03 -9.00
C GLU A 119 -11.57 -4.53 -7.67
N LEU A 120 -12.13 -4.10 -6.54
CA LEU A 120 -11.74 -4.56 -5.20
C LEU A 120 -11.94 -6.08 -5.05
N LYS A 121 -13.08 -6.60 -5.50
CA LYS A 121 -13.39 -8.03 -5.48
C LYS A 121 -12.39 -8.82 -6.33
N ALA A 122 -12.12 -8.37 -7.56
CA ALA A 122 -11.14 -9.02 -8.44
C ALA A 122 -9.76 -9.07 -7.81
N TYR A 123 -9.33 -7.98 -7.17
CA TYR A 123 -8.04 -7.91 -6.48
C TYR A 123 -7.95 -8.86 -5.29
N LEU A 124 -8.99 -8.93 -4.45
CA LEU A 124 -9.00 -9.72 -3.21
C LEU A 124 -9.22 -11.23 -3.48
N THR A 125 -9.82 -11.58 -4.62
CA THR A 125 -10.11 -12.98 -4.96
C THR A 125 -8.82 -13.78 -5.17
N GLY A 126 -8.69 -14.89 -4.45
CA GLY A 126 -7.54 -15.80 -4.57
C GLY A 126 -6.27 -15.33 -3.88
N LYS A 127 -6.31 -14.21 -3.15
CA LYS A 127 -5.17 -13.75 -2.35
C LYS A 127 -5.25 -14.24 -0.91
N ASP A 128 -4.08 -14.48 -0.32
CA ASP A 128 -3.94 -14.66 1.13
C ASP A 128 -4.09 -13.29 1.79
N LEU A 129 -5.26 -13.04 2.36
CA LEU A 129 -5.56 -11.77 3.02
C LEU A 129 -4.87 -11.71 4.38
N THR A 130 -4.24 -10.58 4.67
CA THR A 130 -3.52 -10.31 5.90
C THR A 130 -4.09 -9.05 6.59
N SER A 131 -3.64 -8.74 7.80
CA SER A 131 -4.00 -7.51 8.52
C SER A 131 -3.83 -6.23 7.69
N ARG A 132 -2.89 -6.23 6.74
CA ARG A 132 -2.69 -5.15 5.77
C ARG A 132 -3.95 -4.85 4.95
N HIS A 133 -4.77 -5.86 4.64
CA HIS A 133 -5.99 -5.72 3.83
C HIS A 133 -7.19 -5.19 4.64
N LEU A 134 -7.08 -5.07 5.99
CA LEU A 134 -8.18 -4.57 6.84
C LEU A 134 -8.61 -3.14 6.47
N ARG A 135 -7.69 -2.30 6.00
CA ARG A 135 -8.04 -0.95 5.55
C ARG A 135 -8.88 -0.98 4.28
N ILE A 136 -8.52 -1.84 3.32
CA ILE A 136 -9.34 -2.07 2.13
C ILE A 136 -10.72 -2.59 2.53
N ALA A 137 -10.80 -3.52 3.49
CA ALA A 137 -12.08 -4.02 4.00
C ALA A 137 -12.95 -2.90 4.59
N SER A 138 -12.37 -2.02 5.40
CA SER A 138 -13.08 -0.86 5.96
C SER A 138 -13.63 0.06 4.86
N HIS A 139 -12.81 0.44 3.90
CA HIS A 139 -13.24 1.28 2.77
C HIS A 139 -14.28 0.58 1.89
N THR A 140 -14.16 -0.74 1.70
CA THR A 140 -15.17 -1.53 0.98
C THR A 140 -16.54 -1.46 1.68
N VAL A 141 -16.58 -1.61 3.01
CA VAL A 141 -17.82 -1.47 3.79
C VAL A 141 -18.43 -0.09 3.61
N HIS A 142 -17.60 0.98 3.65
CA HIS A 142 -18.09 2.33 3.40
C HIS A 142 -18.66 2.47 1.98
N ALA A 143 -17.98 1.97 0.96
CA ALA A 143 -18.45 2.00 -0.42
C ALA A 143 -19.79 1.26 -0.59
N ILE A 144 -19.93 0.06 -0.01
CA ILE A 144 -21.17 -0.73 -0.06
C ILE A 144 -22.32 0.04 0.60
N ASN A 145 -22.08 0.70 1.74
CA ASN A 145 -23.11 1.47 2.45
C ASN A 145 -23.63 2.69 1.67
N ARG A 146 -22.91 3.16 0.67
CA ARG A 146 -23.37 4.24 -0.23
C ARG A 146 -24.35 3.78 -1.30
N LEU A 147 -24.46 2.47 -1.57
CA LEU A 147 -25.45 1.96 -2.51
C LEU A 147 -26.87 2.19 -1.98
N GLU A 148 -27.75 2.69 -2.84
CA GLU A 148 -29.16 2.91 -2.49
C GLU A 148 -29.98 1.61 -2.54
N ASP A 149 -29.60 0.67 -3.40
CA ASP A 149 -30.23 -0.62 -3.59
C ASP A 149 -29.86 -1.57 -2.44
N LEU A 150 -30.82 -1.87 -1.59
CA LEU A 150 -30.63 -2.71 -0.40
C LEU A 150 -30.32 -4.17 -0.74
N GLU A 151 -30.87 -4.73 -1.83
CA GLU A 151 -30.61 -6.11 -2.25
C GLU A 151 -29.15 -6.23 -2.73
N LYS A 152 -28.71 -5.32 -3.58
CA LYS A 152 -27.30 -5.29 -4.02
C LYS A 152 -26.34 -5.05 -2.86
N ARG A 153 -26.72 -4.20 -1.91
CA ARG A 153 -25.91 -3.96 -0.71
C ARG A 153 -25.70 -5.26 0.06
N GLU A 154 -26.76 -6.05 0.27
CA GLU A 154 -26.66 -7.32 0.97
C GLU A 154 -25.84 -8.36 0.18
N GLU A 155 -26.01 -8.45 -1.14
CA GLU A 155 -25.18 -9.29 -2.02
C GLU A 155 -23.69 -8.96 -1.87
N TYR A 156 -23.31 -7.70 -1.94
CA TYR A 156 -21.91 -7.29 -1.75
C TYR A 156 -21.39 -7.61 -0.35
N PHE A 157 -22.16 -7.40 0.70
CA PHE A 157 -21.76 -7.77 2.06
C PHE A 157 -21.50 -9.26 2.19
N GLN A 158 -22.33 -10.10 1.59
CA GLN A 158 -22.13 -11.56 1.60
C GLN A 158 -20.87 -11.94 0.80
N GLU A 159 -20.68 -11.37 -0.38
CA GLU A 159 -19.51 -11.63 -1.22
C GLU A 159 -18.19 -11.23 -0.53
N PHE A 160 -18.09 -10.01 -0.07
CA PHE A 160 -16.87 -9.52 0.59
C PHE A 160 -16.67 -10.15 1.97
N GLY A 161 -17.75 -10.39 2.72
CA GLY A 161 -17.70 -11.13 3.98
C GLY A 161 -17.11 -12.53 3.79
N GLY A 162 -17.50 -13.23 2.72
CA GLY A 162 -16.94 -14.52 2.35
C GLY A 162 -15.45 -14.46 1.97
N LEU A 163 -14.98 -13.36 1.37
CA LEU A 163 -13.55 -13.16 1.07
C LEU A 163 -12.73 -12.91 2.33
N PHE A 164 -13.20 -12.03 3.22
CA PHE A 164 -12.47 -11.67 4.43
C PHE A 164 -12.54 -12.75 5.53
N ALA A 165 -13.62 -13.52 5.64
CA ALA A 165 -13.73 -14.62 6.59
C ALA A 165 -12.68 -15.73 6.36
N LYS A 166 -12.15 -15.85 5.15
CA LYS A 166 -11.08 -16.82 4.84
C LYS A 166 -9.71 -16.39 5.33
N SER A 167 -9.54 -15.13 5.74
CA SER A 167 -8.26 -14.57 6.21
C SER A 167 -7.90 -14.97 7.64
N ASP A 168 -8.87 -15.34 8.47
CA ASP A 168 -8.67 -15.63 9.91
C ASP A 168 -8.24 -17.08 10.19
N SER A 169 -7.92 -17.85 9.17
CA SER A 169 -7.65 -19.30 9.31
C SER A 169 -6.16 -19.66 9.41
N LYS A 170 -5.28 -18.69 9.71
CA LYS A 170 -3.84 -18.98 9.92
C LYS A 170 -3.24 -18.19 11.07
#